data_b72ca9b44d44022bf15b5cf399a99533
#
_entry.id   b72ca9b44d44022bf15b5cf399a99533
#
_cell.length_a   1.000
_cell.length_b   1.000
_cell.length_c   1.000
_cell.angle_alpha   90.00
_cell.angle_beta   90.00
_cell.angle_gamma   90.00
#
_symmetry.space_group_name_H-M   'P 1'
#
loop_
_entity.id
_entity.type
_entity.pdbx_description
1 polymer ?
#
loop_
_entity_poly.entity_id
_entity_poly.type
_entity_poly.pdbx_seq_one_letter_code
_entity_poly.pdbx_strand_id
1 'polypeptide(L)'
;MGKIGRSQLAAMNMVYNRYSFTYFLDSLERMGVGQFELWAGAPHFCHFIQSLSDAGKLRKEVGLRGLKIVCLTPEQVLYPHNIASSDRELRRFSLEYFYKYINQTAELGVDKMLCCAGWGDYDQDREEA
;
A
#
# COMPACT_ATOMS: atom_id res chain seq x y z
N MET A 1 -29.99 -1.43 13.03
CA MET A 1 -28.54 -1.62 12.82
C MET A 1 -28.36 -2.56 11.65
N GLY A 2 -27.81 -2.10 10.51
CA GLY A 2 -27.64 -2.92 9.31
C GLY A 2 -26.62 -4.05 9.57
N LYS A 3 -26.87 -5.23 8.98
CA LYS A 3 -25.89 -6.33 9.04
C LYS A 3 -24.68 -6.00 8.17
N ILE A 4 -23.48 -6.19 8.66
CA ILE A 4 -22.24 -6.07 7.88
C ILE A 4 -22.21 -7.21 6.86
N GLY A 5 -22.15 -6.86 5.58
CA GLY A 5 -22.02 -7.83 4.48
C GLY A 5 -20.56 -8.03 4.07
N ARG A 6 -20.26 -9.14 3.40
CA ARG A 6 -18.90 -9.43 2.90
C ARG A 6 -18.34 -8.36 1.96
N SER A 7 -19.20 -7.67 1.23
CA SER A 7 -18.81 -6.53 0.36
C SER A 7 -18.28 -5.31 1.11
N GLN A 8 -18.42 -5.27 2.43
CA GLN A 8 -17.87 -4.22 3.29
C GLN A 8 -16.52 -4.61 3.93
N LEU A 9 -16.05 -5.84 3.68
CA LEU A 9 -14.78 -6.34 4.18
C LEU A 9 -13.71 -6.21 3.11
N ALA A 10 -12.54 -5.76 3.50
CA ALA A 10 -11.32 -5.81 2.70
C ALA A 10 -10.24 -6.55 3.50
N ALA A 11 -9.51 -7.43 2.85
CA ALA A 11 -8.32 -8.05 3.44
C ALA A 11 -7.08 -7.20 3.17
N MET A 12 -5.95 -7.57 3.79
CA MET A 12 -4.64 -6.96 3.51
C MET A 12 -3.59 -8.05 3.37
N ASN A 13 -2.74 -7.93 2.35
CA ASN A 13 -1.71 -8.93 2.08
C ASN A 13 -0.51 -8.89 3.05
N MET A 14 -0.37 -7.87 3.90
CA MET A 14 0.74 -7.73 4.84
C MET A 14 0.88 -8.95 5.77
N VAL A 15 -0.22 -9.52 6.25
CA VAL A 15 -0.21 -10.71 7.12
C VAL A 15 0.20 -11.98 6.38
N TYR A 16 0.26 -11.94 5.06
CA TYR A 16 0.73 -13.02 4.18
C TYR A 16 2.17 -12.83 3.70
N ASN A 17 2.97 -11.96 4.30
CA ASN A 17 4.32 -11.63 3.86
C ASN A 17 5.32 -12.81 3.82
N ARG A 18 4.95 -13.96 4.37
CA ARG A 18 5.68 -15.24 4.31
C ARG A 18 5.14 -16.23 3.28
N TYR A 19 4.10 -15.85 2.54
CA TYR A 19 3.46 -16.64 1.49
C TYR A 19 3.62 -15.91 0.14
N SER A 20 3.42 -16.63 -0.96
CA SER A 20 3.37 -15.99 -2.28
C SER A 20 2.14 -15.09 -2.40
N PHE A 21 2.22 -14.06 -3.26
CA PHE A 21 1.07 -13.21 -3.51
C PHE A 21 -0.10 -13.98 -4.15
N THR A 22 0.20 -14.95 -5.01
CA THR A 22 -0.80 -15.86 -5.57
C THR A 22 -1.55 -16.62 -4.48
N TYR A 23 -0.85 -17.14 -3.47
CA TYR A 23 -1.49 -17.83 -2.34
C TYR A 23 -2.44 -16.91 -1.56
N PHE A 24 -2.07 -15.63 -1.41
CA PHE A 24 -2.95 -14.62 -0.81
C PHE A 24 -4.23 -14.44 -1.66
N LEU A 25 -4.10 -14.24 -2.98
CA LEU A 25 -5.26 -14.09 -3.88
C LEU A 25 -6.17 -15.33 -3.84
N ASP A 26 -5.60 -16.53 -3.91
CA ASP A 26 -6.35 -17.79 -3.79
C ASP A 26 -7.08 -17.88 -2.45
N SER A 27 -6.49 -17.35 -1.39
CA SER A 27 -7.12 -17.33 -0.06
C SER A 27 -8.33 -16.40 -0.03
N LEU A 28 -8.28 -15.25 -0.71
CA LEU A 28 -9.42 -14.34 -0.85
C LEU A 28 -10.59 -15.02 -1.56
N GLU A 29 -10.31 -15.71 -2.66
CA GLU A 29 -11.31 -16.46 -3.42
C GLU A 29 -11.97 -17.53 -2.55
N ARG A 30 -11.19 -18.34 -1.82
CA ARG A 30 -11.71 -19.35 -0.90
C ARG A 30 -12.58 -18.78 0.22
N MET A 31 -12.23 -17.57 0.72
CA MET A 31 -12.99 -16.90 1.77
C MET A 31 -14.22 -16.15 1.24
N GLY A 32 -14.33 -15.98 -0.08
CA GLY A 32 -15.36 -15.16 -0.70
C GLY A 32 -15.24 -13.67 -0.37
N VAL A 33 -14.00 -13.17 -0.20
CA VAL A 33 -13.66 -11.76 -0.01
C VAL A 33 -13.24 -11.18 -1.35
N GLY A 34 -14.05 -10.30 -1.92
CA GLY A 34 -13.85 -9.78 -3.28
C GLY A 34 -12.92 -8.58 -3.37
N GLN A 35 -12.37 -8.07 -2.26
CA GLN A 35 -11.55 -6.88 -2.29
C GLN A 35 -10.47 -6.87 -1.20
N PHE A 36 -9.39 -6.13 -1.47
CA PHE A 36 -8.28 -6.03 -0.55
C PHE A 36 -7.56 -4.69 -0.65
N GLU A 37 -6.90 -4.32 0.42
CA GLU A 37 -5.91 -3.27 0.48
C GLU A 37 -4.56 -3.87 0.12
N LEU A 38 -3.89 -3.30 -0.88
CA LEU A 38 -2.56 -3.73 -1.29
C LEU A 38 -1.52 -3.04 -0.41
N TRP A 39 -0.99 -3.76 0.57
CA TRP A 39 0.24 -3.36 1.23
C TRP A 39 1.40 -3.51 0.25
N ALA A 40 2.04 -2.37 -0.04
CA ALA A 40 3.10 -2.26 -1.01
C ALA A 40 4.48 -2.38 -0.34
N GLY A 41 4.73 -3.56 0.19
CA GLY A 41 5.99 -4.00 0.78
C GLY A 41 6.49 -5.31 0.16
N ALA A 42 7.78 -5.56 0.28
CA ALA A 42 8.36 -6.83 -0.14
C ALA A 42 7.86 -7.98 0.76
N PRO A 43 7.64 -9.20 0.23
CA PRO A 43 8.00 -9.63 -1.13
C PRO A 43 6.89 -9.44 -2.20
N HIS A 44 5.70 -8.96 -1.83
CA HIS A 44 4.55 -8.99 -2.71
C HIS A 44 4.56 -7.92 -3.78
N PHE A 45 4.63 -6.65 -3.36
CA PHE A 45 4.66 -5.51 -4.27
C PHE A 45 5.49 -4.39 -3.65
N CYS A 46 6.56 -3.96 -4.32
CA CYS A 46 7.46 -2.93 -3.81
C CYS A 46 8.06 -2.16 -4.99
N HIS A 47 7.96 -0.82 -4.97
CA HIS A 47 8.43 0.03 -6.06
C HIS A 47 9.95 -0.08 -6.35
N PHE A 48 10.74 -0.63 -5.43
CA PHE A 48 12.16 -0.90 -5.66
C PHE A 48 12.39 -2.10 -6.58
N ILE A 49 11.38 -2.97 -6.71
CA ILE A 49 11.45 -4.23 -7.47
C ILE A 49 10.49 -4.18 -8.65
N GLN A 50 9.26 -3.74 -8.44
CA GLN A 50 8.22 -3.69 -9.45
C GLN A 50 8.18 -2.34 -10.18
N SER A 51 8.14 -2.41 -11.50
CA SER A 51 7.95 -1.28 -12.41
C SER A 51 6.47 -0.88 -12.54
N LEU A 52 6.19 0.21 -13.26
CA LEU A 52 4.82 0.56 -13.67
C LEU A 52 4.20 -0.52 -14.56
N SER A 53 4.98 -1.14 -15.44
CA SER A 53 4.49 -2.27 -16.25
C SER A 53 4.04 -3.46 -15.40
N ASP A 54 4.73 -3.71 -14.28
CA ASP A 54 4.34 -4.79 -13.36
C ASP A 54 3.07 -4.42 -12.58
N ALA A 55 2.87 -3.15 -12.25
CA ALA A 55 1.59 -2.66 -11.71
C ALA A 55 0.43 -2.90 -12.70
N GLY A 56 0.63 -2.61 -13.97
CA GLY A 56 -0.37 -2.91 -15.02
C GLY A 56 -0.67 -4.40 -15.18
N LYS A 57 0.35 -5.28 -15.07
CA LYS A 57 0.15 -6.74 -15.07
C LYS A 57 -0.65 -7.19 -13.85
N LEU A 58 -0.31 -6.68 -12.67
CA LEU A 58 -1.02 -6.98 -11.42
C LEU A 58 -2.48 -6.55 -11.49
N ARG A 59 -2.77 -5.35 -12.01
CA ARG A 59 -4.14 -4.89 -12.25
C ARG A 59 -4.94 -5.89 -13.09
N LYS A 60 -4.35 -6.38 -14.17
CA LYS A 60 -5.01 -7.36 -15.06
C LYS A 60 -5.25 -8.69 -14.33
N GLU A 61 -4.26 -9.21 -13.63
CA GLU A 61 -4.36 -10.46 -12.87
C GLU A 61 -5.48 -10.38 -11.84
N VAL A 62 -5.50 -9.33 -11.02
CA VAL A 62 -6.53 -9.12 -10.00
C VAL A 62 -7.92 -9.01 -10.63
N GLY A 63 -8.04 -8.28 -11.74
CA GLY A 63 -9.30 -8.14 -12.47
C GLY A 63 -9.81 -9.46 -13.07
N LEU A 64 -8.93 -10.30 -13.62
CA LEU A 64 -9.28 -11.63 -14.15
C LEU A 64 -9.81 -12.58 -13.07
N ARG A 65 -9.40 -12.40 -11.82
CA ARG A 65 -9.89 -13.15 -10.66
C ARG A 65 -11.20 -12.58 -10.08
N GLY A 66 -11.74 -11.49 -10.65
CA GLY A 66 -12.91 -10.81 -10.10
C GLY A 66 -12.65 -10.12 -8.76
N LEU A 67 -11.38 -9.90 -8.42
CA LEU A 67 -10.96 -9.20 -7.21
C LEU A 67 -10.75 -7.70 -7.48
N LYS A 68 -10.76 -6.90 -6.41
CA LYS A 68 -10.55 -5.44 -6.48
C LYS A 68 -9.52 -4.98 -5.44
N ILE A 69 -8.56 -4.18 -5.87
CA ILE A 69 -7.71 -3.39 -4.98
C ILE A 69 -8.47 -2.12 -4.60
N VAL A 70 -8.70 -1.88 -3.31
CA VAL A 70 -9.49 -0.73 -2.83
C VAL A 70 -8.62 0.41 -2.31
N CYS A 71 -7.39 0.12 -1.93
CA CYS A 71 -6.41 1.09 -1.45
C CYS A 71 -5.00 0.53 -1.69
N LEU A 72 -4.04 1.38 -1.98
CA LEU A 72 -2.62 1.05 -1.92
C LEU A 72 -2.02 1.66 -0.66
N THR A 73 -1.30 0.85 0.10
CA THR A 73 -0.62 1.27 1.33
C THR A 73 0.87 1.00 1.20
N PRO A 74 1.67 2.02 0.86
CA PRO A 74 3.12 1.90 0.87
C PRO A 74 3.64 1.47 2.24
N GLU A 75 4.70 0.67 2.26
CA GLU A 75 5.41 0.42 3.51
C GLU A 75 6.07 1.71 4.00
N GLN A 76 5.73 2.16 5.20
CA GLN A 76 6.17 3.45 5.72
C GLN A 76 6.42 3.45 7.24
N VAL A 77 6.20 2.32 7.91
CA VAL A 77 6.34 2.23 9.37
C VAL A 77 7.73 1.74 9.78
N LEU A 78 8.32 0.83 8.99
CA LEU A 78 9.60 0.18 9.29
C LEU A 78 10.80 0.83 8.59
N TYR A 79 10.57 1.79 7.71
CA TYR A 79 11.59 2.46 6.91
C TYR A 79 11.65 3.96 7.22
N PRO A 80 12.76 4.61 6.94
CA PRO A 80 12.95 6.02 7.24
C PRO A 80 12.21 6.94 6.25
N HIS A 81 10.90 6.71 6.07
CA HIS A 81 10.06 7.55 5.23
C HIS A 81 9.24 8.49 6.10
N ASN A 82 9.78 9.68 6.35
CA ASN A 82 9.17 10.69 7.19
C ASN A 82 9.07 12.02 6.44
N ILE A 83 7.88 12.37 5.96
CA ILE A 83 7.63 13.64 5.26
C ILE A 83 7.61 14.85 6.19
N ALA A 84 7.52 14.64 7.50
CA ALA A 84 7.56 15.68 8.53
C ALA A 84 8.95 15.80 9.20
N SER A 85 9.97 15.09 8.74
CA SER A 85 11.31 15.15 9.33
C SER A 85 11.90 16.56 9.29
N SER A 86 12.61 16.97 10.31
CA SER A 86 13.44 18.18 10.33
C SER A 86 14.61 18.09 9.32
N ASP A 87 15.10 16.88 9.04
CA ASP A 87 16.12 16.62 8.03
C ASP A 87 15.54 16.80 6.61
N ARG A 88 16.06 17.81 5.91
CA ARG A 88 15.63 18.16 4.54
C ARG A 88 15.85 17.03 3.54
N GLU A 89 16.94 16.28 3.65
CA GLU A 89 17.27 15.21 2.71
C GLU A 89 16.35 14.01 2.94
N LEU A 90 16.05 13.68 4.20
CA LEU A 90 15.08 12.64 4.54
C LEU A 90 13.68 13.02 4.07
N ARG A 91 13.24 14.27 4.23
CA ARG A 91 11.96 14.74 3.67
C ARG A 91 11.91 14.58 2.16
N ARG A 92 12.96 15.04 1.44
CA ARG A 92 13.03 14.92 -0.03
C ARG A 92 12.96 13.47 -0.47
N PHE A 93 13.75 12.60 0.14
CA PHE A 93 13.74 11.15 -0.12
C PHE A 93 12.35 10.54 0.10
N SER A 94 11.69 10.92 1.19
CA SER A 94 10.34 10.44 1.53
C SER A 94 9.30 10.91 0.51
N LEU A 95 9.37 12.16 0.05
CA LEU A 95 8.47 12.68 -0.98
C LEU A 95 8.66 11.94 -2.32
N GLU A 96 9.91 11.70 -2.74
CA GLU A 96 10.20 10.93 -3.96
C GLU A 96 9.65 9.50 -3.89
N TYR A 97 9.72 8.88 -2.71
CA TYR A 97 9.14 7.57 -2.43
C TYR A 97 7.62 7.58 -2.65
N PHE A 98 6.90 8.52 -2.05
CA PHE A 98 5.44 8.62 -2.20
C PHE A 98 5.03 8.99 -3.63
N TYR A 99 5.76 9.86 -4.34
CA TYR A 99 5.48 10.15 -5.75
C TYR A 99 5.56 8.92 -6.64
N LYS A 100 6.50 8.01 -6.40
CA LYS A 100 6.57 6.74 -7.13
C LYS A 100 5.33 5.89 -6.89
N TYR A 101 4.86 5.80 -5.64
CA TYR A 101 3.65 5.06 -5.32
C TYR A 101 2.38 5.72 -5.84
N ILE A 102 2.31 7.04 -5.92
CA ILE A 102 1.19 7.73 -6.59
C ILE A 102 1.08 7.26 -8.05
N ASN A 103 2.18 7.22 -8.78
CA ASN A 103 2.19 6.75 -10.16
C ASN A 103 1.80 5.26 -10.28
N GLN A 104 2.28 4.41 -9.38
CA GLN A 104 1.90 3.00 -9.35
C GLN A 104 0.43 2.82 -8.97
N THR A 105 -0.10 3.63 -8.05
CA THR A 105 -1.52 3.62 -7.66
C THR A 105 -2.41 3.94 -8.86
N ALA A 106 -2.03 4.95 -9.64
CA ALA A 106 -2.74 5.31 -10.88
C ALA A 106 -2.71 4.18 -11.91
N GLU A 107 -1.55 3.55 -12.13
CA GLU A 107 -1.40 2.43 -13.07
C GLU A 107 -2.19 1.18 -12.62
N LEU A 108 -2.26 0.93 -11.32
CA LEU A 108 -3.11 -0.12 -10.73
C LEU A 108 -4.60 0.17 -10.92
N GLY A 109 -4.99 1.41 -11.26
CA GLY A 109 -6.39 1.84 -11.36
C GLY A 109 -7.05 1.94 -9.98
N VAL A 110 -6.30 2.32 -8.95
CA VAL A 110 -6.76 2.47 -7.57
C VAL A 110 -6.91 3.95 -7.24
N ASP A 111 -8.04 4.32 -6.62
CA ASP A 111 -8.40 5.72 -6.36
C ASP A 111 -7.86 6.25 -5.02
N LYS A 112 -7.29 5.37 -4.20
CA LYS A 112 -6.88 5.69 -2.83
C LYS A 112 -5.49 5.17 -2.53
N MET A 113 -4.69 6.02 -1.90
CA MET A 113 -3.41 5.64 -1.32
C MET A 113 -3.37 6.13 0.12
N LEU A 114 -2.95 5.26 1.04
CA LEU A 114 -2.70 5.64 2.42
C LEU A 114 -1.30 6.25 2.51
N CYS A 115 -1.20 7.41 3.15
CA CYS A 115 0.06 8.08 3.42
C CYS A 115 0.08 8.52 4.88
N CYS A 116 1.11 8.13 5.63
CA CYS A 116 1.31 8.64 6.98
C CYS A 116 1.79 10.09 6.92
N ALA A 117 1.28 10.93 7.84
CA ALA A 117 1.68 12.32 7.94
C ALA A 117 3.16 12.50 8.36
N GLY A 118 3.77 11.45 8.91
CA GLY A 118 5.11 11.50 9.50
C GLY A 118 5.05 11.80 10.99
N TRP A 119 6.20 12.08 11.56
CA TRP A 119 6.36 12.40 12.98
C TRP A 119 7.47 13.45 13.15
N GLY A 120 7.35 14.28 14.17
CA GLY A 120 8.38 15.23 14.58
C GLY A 120 9.42 14.57 15.48
N ASP A 121 10.54 15.26 15.68
CA ASP A 121 11.57 14.84 16.62
C ASP A 121 11.15 15.19 18.06
N TYR A 122 11.24 14.26 18.99
CA TYR A 122 10.74 14.43 20.35
C TYR A 122 11.55 15.40 21.22
N ASP A 123 12.75 15.76 20.78
CA ASP A 123 13.67 16.71 21.41
C ASP A 123 13.57 18.12 20.82
N GLN A 124 12.66 18.35 19.89
CA GLN A 124 12.37 19.67 19.33
C GLN A 124 11.15 20.32 20.02
N ASP A 125 11.12 21.65 20.02
CA ASP A 125 9.96 22.39 20.48
C ASP A 125 8.76 22.10 19.55
N ARG A 126 7.57 21.87 20.15
CA ARG A 126 6.34 21.53 19.42
C ARG A 126 5.87 22.62 18.45
N GLU A 127 6.31 23.86 18.66
CA GLU A 127 6.00 25.00 17.77
C GLU A 127 6.95 25.09 16.57
N GLU A 128 8.09 24.35 16.60
CA GLU A 128 9.10 24.33 15.52
C GLU A 128 9.05 23.03 14.69
N ALA A 129 8.26 22.02 15.10
CA ALA A 129 8.20 20.69 14.48
C ALA A 129 7.09 20.60 13.36
#